data_c82de45a5e7303576193e1a8b4c46d02
#
_entry.id   c82de45a5e7303576193e1a8b4c46d02
#
_cell.length_a   1.000
_cell.length_b   1.000
_cell.length_c   1.000
_cell.angle_alpha   90.00
_cell.angle_beta   90.00
_cell.angle_gamma   90.00
#
_symmetry.space_group_name_H-M   'P 1'
#
loop_
_entity.id
_entity.type
_entity.pdbx_description
1 polymer ?
#
loop_
_entity_poly.entity_id
_entity_poly.type
_entity_poly.pdbx_seq_one_letter_code
_entity_poly.pdbx_strand_id
1 'polypeptide(L)'
;MTLKNQHPKGGTELQFEYLEKYVDKNLLDQVQICTSVPEKIPLHPTKPNILWQKNSYDQPNLTPWFSDLSNHSKYDWYVFNSHWTYEKYRFHFDIPTNRSVVIKNGIDKIEKAKPYIKGEPIKIIHQNTPWRGLSVLLGAMQLVKNPLVTLDVYSSTEVYGQDFYDKNDHEYRELYEQAKKLPNVNYIGYKPNQYIKDNLKNYHMYAYPSIFEETFCISLLEAMAAGLYCIVDDYGALYETGAEFPMYVPYDKNHRALAQKFGFGIEQASHTLDQKQIHDHLDSQSNYAHIYYNWNKIAMQWTTFLKGVINAKSK
;
A
#
# COMPACT_ATOMS: atom_id res chain seq x y z
N MET A 1 -15.96 -10.93 18.92
CA MET A 1 -15.92 -11.43 17.53
C MET A 1 -14.64 -12.22 17.36
N THR A 2 -14.74 -13.49 17.12
CA THR A 2 -13.60 -14.40 17.00
C THR A 2 -12.94 -14.17 15.63
N LEU A 3 -11.61 -13.96 15.60
CA LEU A 3 -10.76 -13.73 14.42
C LEU A 3 -10.83 -14.81 13.32
N LYS A 4 -11.64 -15.85 13.50
CA LYS A 4 -11.69 -17.05 12.66
C LYS A 4 -12.41 -16.90 11.31
N ASN A 5 -13.04 -15.77 10.98
CA ASN A 5 -13.87 -15.61 9.77
C ASN A 5 -13.44 -14.47 8.83
N GLN A 6 -12.22 -13.94 8.94
CA GLN A 6 -11.74 -13.00 7.94
C GLN A 6 -10.89 -13.75 6.91
N HIS A 7 -11.44 -13.95 5.71
CA HIS A 7 -10.67 -14.46 4.58
C HIS A 7 -9.48 -13.52 4.30
N PRO A 8 -8.31 -14.08 3.98
CA PRO A 8 -7.16 -13.30 3.53
C PRO A 8 -7.54 -12.41 2.34
N LYS A 9 -7.12 -11.15 2.35
CA LYS A 9 -7.47 -10.17 1.32
C LYS A 9 -6.27 -9.30 1.00
N GLY A 10 -5.92 -9.23 -0.27
CA GLY A 10 -4.97 -8.27 -0.78
C GLY A 10 -5.54 -6.85 -0.81
N GLY A 11 -4.68 -5.88 -1.10
CA GLY A 11 -5.08 -4.46 -1.15
C GLY A 11 -6.18 -4.16 -2.18
N THR A 12 -6.24 -4.91 -3.28
CA THR A 12 -7.27 -4.74 -4.32
C THR A 12 -8.66 -5.11 -3.81
N GLU A 13 -8.79 -6.27 -3.20
CA GLU A 13 -10.05 -6.79 -2.64
C GLU A 13 -10.54 -5.88 -1.52
N LEU A 14 -9.64 -5.47 -0.62
CA LEU A 14 -9.95 -4.57 0.48
C LEU A 14 -10.49 -3.21 -0.03
N GLN A 15 -9.84 -2.63 -1.04
CA GLN A 15 -10.29 -1.36 -1.60
C GLN A 15 -11.63 -1.47 -2.34
N PHE A 16 -11.93 -2.62 -2.95
CA PHE A 16 -13.21 -2.86 -3.59
C PHE A 16 -14.35 -2.97 -2.55
N GLU A 17 -14.10 -3.66 -1.44
CA GLU A 17 -15.07 -3.72 -0.32
C GLU A 17 -15.36 -2.35 0.29
N TYR A 18 -14.34 -1.51 0.40
CA TYR A 18 -14.56 -0.14 0.84
C TYR A 18 -15.38 0.67 -0.17
N LEU A 19 -15.15 0.46 -1.47
CA LEU A 19 -15.99 1.07 -2.50
C LEU A 19 -17.47 0.69 -2.30
N GLU A 20 -17.75 -0.61 -2.13
CA GLU A 20 -19.10 -1.12 -1.88
C GLU A 20 -19.71 -0.62 -0.57
N LYS A 21 -18.89 -0.41 0.45
CA LYS A 21 -19.33 0.08 1.77
C LYS A 21 -19.71 1.57 1.76
N TYR A 22 -18.98 2.39 0.99
CA TYR A 22 -19.07 3.84 1.08
C TYR A 22 -19.78 4.52 -0.09
N VAL A 23 -19.92 3.85 -1.22
CA VAL A 23 -20.61 4.38 -2.42
C VAL A 23 -22.00 3.76 -2.53
N ASP A 24 -22.98 4.57 -2.94
CA ASP A 24 -24.36 4.12 -3.12
C ASP A 24 -24.44 2.93 -4.09
N LYS A 25 -25.02 1.84 -3.60
CA LYS A 25 -25.21 0.62 -4.38
C LYS A 25 -25.96 0.87 -5.68
N ASN A 26 -26.94 1.76 -5.69
CA ASN A 26 -27.70 2.09 -6.91
C ASN A 26 -26.81 2.69 -8.01
N LEU A 27 -25.73 3.39 -7.67
CA LEU A 27 -24.74 3.86 -8.64
C LEU A 27 -23.83 2.72 -9.11
N LEU A 28 -23.36 1.89 -8.17
CA LEU A 28 -22.51 0.74 -8.50
C LEU A 28 -23.23 -0.28 -9.39
N ASP A 29 -24.53 -0.50 -9.16
CA ASP A 29 -25.35 -1.42 -9.96
C ASP A 29 -25.56 -0.95 -11.41
N GLN A 30 -25.29 0.31 -11.75
CA GLN A 30 -25.41 0.85 -13.11
C GLN A 30 -24.13 0.77 -13.94
N VAL A 31 -23.04 0.31 -13.38
CA VAL A 31 -21.73 0.17 -14.04
C VAL A 31 -21.17 -1.24 -13.89
N GLN A 32 -20.18 -1.60 -14.68
CA GLN A 32 -19.37 -2.80 -14.51
C GLN A 32 -17.94 -2.38 -14.18
N ILE A 33 -17.45 -2.71 -12.98
CA ILE A 33 -16.08 -2.39 -12.58
C ILE A 33 -15.23 -3.67 -12.59
N CYS A 34 -14.22 -3.70 -13.45
CA CYS A 34 -13.19 -4.73 -13.48
C CYS A 34 -11.93 -4.21 -12.77
N THR A 35 -11.32 -5.01 -11.89
CA THR A 35 -10.14 -4.60 -11.12
C THR A 35 -8.88 -5.28 -11.61
N SER A 36 -7.82 -4.50 -11.79
CA SER A 36 -6.43 -4.90 -12.03
C SER A 36 -6.16 -5.67 -13.33
N VAL A 37 -6.87 -6.77 -13.58
CA VAL A 37 -6.67 -7.61 -14.77
C VAL A 37 -7.83 -7.42 -15.74
N PRO A 38 -7.59 -6.87 -16.95
CA PRO A 38 -8.64 -6.69 -17.94
C PRO A 38 -9.34 -8.02 -18.26
N GLU A 39 -10.64 -7.94 -18.50
CA GLU A 39 -11.49 -9.09 -18.87
C GLU A 39 -11.48 -10.25 -17.84
N LYS A 40 -10.99 -10.03 -16.61
CA LYS A 40 -11.12 -10.99 -15.49
C LYS A 40 -12.59 -11.35 -15.23
N ILE A 41 -13.49 -10.40 -15.49
CA ILE A 41 -14.93 -10.58 -15.54
C ILE A 41 -15.43 -10.19 -16.93
N PRO A 42 -16.48 -10.82 -17.48
CA PRO A 42 -17.03 -10.49 -18.79
C PRO A 42 -17.46 -9.03 -18.84
N LEU A 43 -17.24 -8.37 -19.97
CA LEU A 43 -17.75 -7.02 -20.21
C LEU A 43 -19.28 -7.02 -20.22
N HIS A 44 -19.88 -6.00 -19.62
CA HIS A 44 -21.33 -5.85 -19.63
C HIS A 44 -21.80 -5.25 -20.97
N PRO A 45 -22.81 -5.82 -21.63
CA PRO A 45 -23.21 -5.38 -22.98
C PRO A 45 -23.82 -3.99 -23.03
N THR A 46 -24.43 -3.50 -21.95
CA THR A 46 -25.18 -2.23 -21.93
C THR A 46 -24.71 -1.22 -20.87
N LYS A 47 -24.13 -1.69 -19.76
CA LYS A 47 -23.59 -0.77 -18.72
C LYS A 47 -22.22 -0.24 -19.13
N PRO A 48 -21.79 0.93 -18.61
CA PRO A 48 -20.41 1.37 -18.72
C PRO A 48 -19.45 0.35 -18.11
N ASN A 49 -18.43 -0.03 -18.86
CA ASN A 49 -17.34 -0.88 -18.38
C ASN A 49 -16.17 0.00 -17.92
N ILE A 50 -15.79 -0.14 -16.66
CA ILE A 50 -14.70 0.62 -16.02
C ILE A 50 -13.60 -0.33 -15.65
N LEU A 51 -12.34 -0.06 -16.06
CA LEU A 51 -11.18 -0.75 -15.58
C LEU A 51 -10.52 0.04 -14.45
N TRP A 52 -10.62 -0.49 -13.22
CA TRP A 52 -9.91 0.10 -12.07
C TRP A 52 -8.54 -0.55 -11.92
N GLN A 53 -7.52 0.09 -12.51
CA GLN A 53 -6.16 -0.44 -12.56
C GLN A 53 -5.42 -0.16 -11.25
N LYS A 54 -4.84 -1.22 -10.68
CA LYS A 54 -4.09 -1.22 -9.42
C LYS A 54 -2.73 -1.92 -9.52
N ASN A 55 -2.49 -2.64 -10.60
CA ASN A 55 -1.25 -3.36 -10.84
C ASN A 55 -0.25 -2.48 -11.58
N SER A 56 1.05 -2.80 -11.45
CA SER A 56 2.10 -2.12 -12.21
C SER A 56 1.99 -2.46 -13.70
N TYR A 57 2.44 -1.55 -14.53
CA TYR A 57 2.37 -1.60 -16.00
C TYR A 57 3.24 -2.70 -16.61
N ASP A 58 4.31 -3.09 -15.91
CA ASP A 58 5.34 -4.03 -16.37
C ASP A 58 5.03 -5.51 -16.07
N GLN A 59 3.83 -5.80 -15.54
CA GLN A 59 3.45 -7.18 -15.25
C GLN A 59 3.25 -7.98 -16.53
N PRO A 60 3.93 -9.15 -16.67
CA PRO A 60 3.92 -9.94 -17.91
C PRO A 60 2.53 -10.36 -18.39
N ASN A 61 1.58 -10.56 -17.47
CA ASN A 61 0.20 -10.92 -17.79
C ASN A 61 -0.66 -9.74 -18.27
N LEU A 62 -0.21 -8.51 -18.09
CA LEU A 62 -0.94 -7.29 -18.47
C LEU A 62 -0.41 -6.68 -19.77
N THR A 63 0.90 -6.71 -19.95
CA THR A 63 1.60 -6.09 -21.08
C THR A 63 1.00 -6.46 -22.44
N PRO A 64 0.70 -7.73 -22.77
CA PRO A 64 0.13 -8.08 -24.08
C PRO A 64 -1.23 -7.43 -24.34
N TRP A 65 -2.08 -7.35 -23.31
CA TRP A 65 -3.41 -6.76 -23.45
C TRP A 65 -3.35 -5.25 -23.69
N PHE A 66 -2.53 -4.54 -22.92
CA PHE A 66 -2.40 -3.09 -23.04
C PHE A 66 -1.60 -2.65 -24.27
N SER A 67 -0.70 -3.47 -24.79
CA SER A 67 0.06 -3.19 -26.02
C SER A 67 -0.79 -3.27 -27.29
N ASP A 68 -1.93 -3.96 -27.24
CA ASP A 68 -2.90 -3.96 -28.34
C ASP A 68 -3.89 -2.79 -28.18
N LEU A 69 -3.67 -1.72 -28.93
CA LEU A 69 -4.49 -0.50 -28.89
C LEU A 69 -5.99 -0.77 -29.17
N SER A 70 -6.31 -1.84 -29.91
CA SER A 70 -7.70 -2.21 -30.19
C SER A 70 -8.47 -2.57 -28.93
N ASN A 71 -7.77 -3.11 -27.91
CA ASN A 71 -8.35 -3.44 -26.61
C ASN A 71 -8.80 -2.20 -25.82
N HIS A 72 -8.19 -1.04 -26.08
CA HIS A 72 -8.52 0.17 -25.32
C HIS A 72 -9.95 0.64 -25.53
N SER A 73 -10.61 0.24 -26.61
CA SER A 73 -12.03 0.54 -26.86
C SER A 73 -13.00 -0.32 -26.02
N LYS A 74 -12.51 -1.42 -25.42
CA LYS A 74 -13.35 -2.36 -24.64
C LYS A 74 -13.83 -1.80 -23.32
N TYR A 75 -13.10 -0.81 -22.76
CA TYR A 75 -13.52 -0.11 -21.56
C TYR A 75 -13.94 1.33 -21.87
N ASP A 76 -15.06 1.75 -21.30
CA ASP A 76 -15.55 3.12 -21.41
C ASP A 76 -14.64 4.07 -20.62
N TRP A 77 -14.10 3.60 -19.48
CA TRP A 77 -13.26 4.41 -18.59
C TRP A 77 -12.16 3.60 -17.90
N TYR A 78 -11.05 4.30 -17.60
CA TYR A 78 -9.91 3.81 -16.85
C TYR A 78 -9.76 4.61 -15.56
N VAL A 79 -9.69 3.93 -14.42
CA VAL A 79 -9.43 4.55 -13.11
C VAL A 79 -8.10 4.04 -12.58
N PHE A 80 -7.20 4.96 -12.25
CA PHE A 80 -5.89 4.64 -11.70
C PHE A 80 -5.82 5.02 -10.23
N ASN A 81 -5.06 4.26 -9.44
CA ASN A 81 -4.90 4.48 -8.00
C ASN A 81 -3.86 5.55 -7.64
N SER A 82 -3.06 6.02 -8.61
CA SER A 82 -2.08 7.10 -8.46
C SER A 82 -1.80 7.79 -9.79
N HIS A 83 -1.29 9.01 -9.74
CA HIS A 83 -0.78 9.70 -10.92
C HIS A 83 0.44 8.99 -11.49
N TRP A 84 1.31 8.44 -10.62
CA TRP A 84 2.44 7.64 -11.05
C TRP A 84 2.00 6.46 -11.93
N THR A 85 1.01 5.67 -11.47
CA THR A 85 0.49 4.55 -12.25
C THR A 85 -0.14 5.03 -13.56
N TYR A 86 -0.96 6.09 -13.52
CA TYR A 86 -1.56 6.67 -14.72
C TYR A 86 -0.50 7.06 -15.75
N GLU A 87 0.55 7.79 -15.35
CA GLU A 87 1.61 8.23 -16.25
C GLU A 87 2.39 7.05 -16.84
N LYS A 88 2.67 6.00 -16.05
CA LYS A 88 3.30 4.79 -16.57
C LYS A 88 2.46 4.13 -17.66
N TYR A 89 1.16 3.95 -17.45
CA TYR A 89 0.27 3.39 -18.45
C TYR A 89 0.12 4.29 -19.67
N ARG A 90 0.04 5.58 -19.48
CA ARG A 90 -0.03 6.57 -20.56
C ARG A 90 1.21 6.53 -21.46
N PHE A 91 2.40 6.50 -20.87
CA PHE A 91 3.65 6.50 -21.63
C PHE A 91 3.97 5.18 -22.30
N HIS A 92 3.63 4.05 -21.68
CA HIS A 92 3.98 2.75 -22.20
C HIS A 92 2.95 2.18 -23.17
N PHE A 93 1.68 2.53 -23.02
CA PHE A 93 0.59 1.90 -23.75
C PHE A 93 -0.34 2.89 -24.48
N ASP A 94 -0.06 4.18 -24.41
CA ASP A 94 -0.88 5.22 -25.06
C ASP A 94 -2.38 5.11 -24.73
N ILE A 95 -2.71 4.86 -23.45
CA ILE A 95 -4.11 4.75 -23.01
C ILE A 95 -4.87 6.06 -23.23
N PRO A 96 -6.20 6.01 -23.52
CA PRO A 96 -7.00 7.19 -23.82
C PRO A 96 -7.07 8.17 -22.65
N THR A 97 -6.42 9.32 -22.77
CA THR A 97 -6.37 10.33 -21.69
C THR A 97 -7.74 10.96 -21.40
N ASN A 98 -8.59 11.10 -22.42
CA ASN A 98 -9.95 11.65 -22.30
C ASN A 98 -10.95 10.71 -21.61
N ARG A 99 -10.55 9.47 -21.34
CA ARG A 99 -11.33 8.44 -20.62
C ARG A 99 -10.57 7.85 -19.43
N SER A 100 -9.61 8.59 -18.92
CA SER A 100 -8.78 8.18 -17.78
C SER A 100 -8.92 9.17 -16.64
N VAL A 101 -8.99 8.65 -15.41
CA VAL A 101 -9.07 9.45 -14.18
C VAL A 101 -8.24 8.80 -13.08
N VAL A 102 -7.68 9.61 -12.21
CA VAL A 102 -7.00 9.16 -10.99
C VAL A 102 -7.94 9.32 -9.80
N ILE A 103 -8.30 8.21 -9.17
CA ILE A 103 -8.98 8.18 -7.87
C ILE A 103 -8.12 7.33 -6.93
N LYS A 104 -7.49 7.99 -5.97
CA LYS A 104 -6.54 7.36 -5.05
C LYS A 104 -7.24 6.36 -4.13
N ASN A 105 -6.47 5.40 -3.59
CA ASN A 105 -6.97 4.51 -2.56
C ASN A 105 -7.26 5.29 -1.26
N GLY A 106 -8.20 4.78 -0.47
CA GLY A 106 -8.55 5.35 0.82
C GLY A 106 -8.24 4.42 1.99
N ILE A 107 -8.31 4.99 3.18
CA ILE A 107 -8.22 4.28 4.47
C ILE A 107 -9.43 4.60 5.35
N ASP A 108 -9.79 3.67 6.24
CA ASP A 108 -10.67 3.96 7.37
C ASP A 108 -9.90 4.76 8.43
N LYS A 109 -10.62 5.22 9.45
CA LYS A 109 -10.02 5.88 10.60
C LYS A 109 -9.04 4.93 11.31
N ILE A 110 -7.81 5.37 11.49
CA ILE A 110 -6.75 4.67 12.24
C ILE A 110 -6.55 5.37 13.58
N GLU A 111 -6.45 4.60 14.65
CA GLU A 111 -6.12 5.14 15.96
C GLU A 111 -4.66 5.57 16.03
N LYS A 112 -4.42 6.77 16.50
CA LYS A 112 -3.08 7.33 16.56
C LYS A 112 -2.27 6.73 17.68
N ALA A 113 -0.99 6.49 17.44
CA ALA A 113 0.00 6.10 18.43
C ALA A 113 0.25 7.24 19.43
N LYS A 114 0.64 6.88 20.64
CA LYS A 114 1.10 7.87 21.61
C LYS A 114 2.47 8.39 21.22
N PRO A 115 2.81 9.64 21.54
CA PRO A 115 4.16 10.16 21.39
C PRO A 115 5.17 9.27 22.10
N TYR A 116 6.32 9.05 21.45
CA TYR A 116 7.42 8.29 22.05
C TYR A 116 7.98 9.01 23.27
N ILE A 117 8.24 8.24 24.33
CA ILE A 117 8.88 8.73 25.56
C ILE A 117 10.32 8.20 25.60
N LYS A 118 11.27 9.10 25.81
CA LYS A 118 12.70 8.76 25.84
C LYS A 118 13.02 7.64 26.83
N GLY A 119 13.74 6.64 26.35
CA GLY A 119 14.16 5.49 27.16
C GLY A 119 13.21 4.30 27.11
N GLU A 120 12.03 4.43 26.50
CA GLU A 120 11.15 3.30 26.23
C GLU A 120 11.62 2.48 25.03
N PRO A 121 11.19 1.21 24.88
CA PRO A 121 11.46 0.42 23.68
C PRO A 121 10.86 1.07 22.44
N ILE A 122 11.65 1.16 21.36
CA ILE A 122 11.24 1.66 20.06
C ILE A 122 10.80 0.48 19.21
N LYS A 123 9.52 0.45 18.84
CA LYS A 123 8.95 -0.63 18.03
C LYS A 123 8.75 -0.19 16.60
N ILE A 124 9.37 -0.92 15.68
CA ILE A 124 9.16 -0.76 14.23
C ILE A 124 8.19 -1.84 13.77
N ILE A 125 7.30 -1.51 12.83
CA ILE A 125 6.45 -2.48 12.14
C ILE A 125 6.84 -2.60 10.67
N HIS A 126 6.84 -3.84 10.17
CA HIS A 126 6.86 -4.17 8.74
C HIS A 126 5.67 -5.10 8.42
N GLN A 127 4.83 -4.71 7.46
CA GLN A 127 3.57 -5.41 7.16
C GLN A 127 3.38 -5.72 5.67
N ASN A 128 4.47 -5.72 4.92
CA ASN A 128 4.46 -5.99 3.49
C ASN A 128 4.85 -7.46 3.21
N THR A 129 4.48 -7.95 2.02
CA THR A 129 4.84 -9.31 1.58
C THR A 129 6.35 -9.50 1.48
N PRO A 130 6.86 -10.74 1.63
CA PRO A 130 8.30 -10.97 1.80
C PRO A 130 9.15 -10.51 0.60
N TRP A 131 8.64 -10.60 -0.62
CA TRP A 131 9.35 -10.18 -1.84
C TRP A 131 9.42 -8.67 -2.04
N ARG A 132 8.77 -7.87 -1.17
CA ARG A 132 8.73 -6.40 -1.30
C ARG A 132 9.80 -5.69 -0.47
N GLY A 133 10.89 -6.39 -0.08
CA GLY A 133 12.03 -5.77 0.57
C GLY A 133 12.33 -6.24 1.99
N LEU A 134 11.68 -7.31 2.49
CA LEU A 134 11.98 -7.86 3.82
C LEU A 134 13.47 -8.19 3.97
N SER A 135 14.11 -8.79 2.95
CA SER A 135 15.55 -9.12 2.98
C SER A 135 16.43 -7.88 3.19
N VAL A 136 16.06 -6.76 2.56
CA VAL A 136 16.77 -5.48 2.73
C VAL A 136 16.59 -4.94 4.14
N LEU A 137 15.36 -5.01 4.68
CA LEU A 137 15.09 -4.55 6.04
C LEU A 137 15.82 -5.38 7.10
N LEU A 138 15.88 -6.70 6.93
CA LEU A 138 16.66 -7.55 7.83
C LEU A 138 18.16 -7.19 7.78
N GLY A 139 18.69 -6.89 6.59
CA GLY A 139 20.05 -6.37 6.44
C GLY A 139 20.25 -5.03 7.14
N ALA A 140 19.26 -4.13 7.08
CA ALA A 140 19.30 -2.85 7.78
C ALA A 140 19.28 -3.03 9.31
N MET A 141 18.45 -3.93 9.83
CA MET A 141 18.36 -4.20 11.28
C MET A 141 19.65 -4.76 11.89
N GLN A 142 20.50 -5.43 11.11
CA GLN A 142 21.84 -5.85 11.57
C GLN A 142 22.80 -4.69 11.82
N LEU A 143 22.51 -3.52 11.24
CA LEU A 143 23.36 -2.31 11.34
C LEU A 143 22.87 -1.34 12.43
N VAL A 144 21.64 -1.52 12.91
CA VAL A 144 21.07 -0.72 14.00
C VAL A 144 21.74 -1.07 15.32
N LYS A 145 22.32 -0.08 16.00
CA LYS A 145 23.09 -0.24 17.24
C LYS A 145 22.30 0.11 18.50
N ASN A 146 21.25 0.94 18.36
CA ASN A 146 20.40 1.32 19.50
C ASN A 146 19.69 0.06 20.05
N PRO A 147 19.99 -0.40 21.28
CA PRO A 147 19.43 -1.63 21.83
C PRO A 147 17.94 -1.54 22.17
N LEU A 148 17.37 -0.34 22.16
CA LEU A 148 15.93 -0.14 22.37
C LEU A 148 15.10 -0.41 21.13
N VAL A 149 15.73 -0.50 19.95
CA VAL A 149 15.03 -0.68 18.65
C VAL A 149 14.74 -2.15 18.40
N THR A 150 13.46 -2.45 18.18
CA THR A 150 12.97 -3.78 17.77
C THR A 150 12.08 -3.68 16.55
N LEU A 151 12.07 -4.75 15.74
CA LEU A 151 11.24 -4.87 14.54
C LEU A 151 10.26 -6.03 14.68
N ASP A 152 8.97 -5.75 14.53
CA ASP A 152 7.93 -6.76 14.39
C ASP A 152 7.61 -6.95 12.90
N VAL A 153 7.71 -8.20 12.41
CA VAL A 153 7.55 -8.57 11.00
C VAL A 153 6.23 -9.33 10.81
N TYR A 154 5.24 -8.64 10.23
CA TYR A 154 3.97 -9.21 9.78
C TYR A 154 4.04 -9.49 8.28
N SER A 155 4.80 -10.49 7.88
CA SER A 155 5.07 -10.80 6.49
C SER A 155 4.81 -12.26 6.20
N SER A 156 3.96 -12.53 5.19
CA SER A 156 3.61 -13.87 4.73
C SER A 156 2.96 -13.78 3.35
N THR A 157 3.02 -14.87 2.61
CA THR A 157 2.26 -15.04 1.35
C THR A 157 0.78 -15.36 1.62
N GLU A 158 0.41 -15.73 2.86
CA GLU A 158 -0.97 -16.07 3.28
C GLU A 158 -1.97 -14.93 3.08
N VAL A 159 -1.50 -13.67 2.96
CA VAL A 159 -2.34 -12.50 2.64
C VAL A 159 -3.12 -12.66 1.33
N TYR A 160 -2.68 -13.53 0.43
CA TYR A 160 -3.37 -13.86 -0.83
C TYR A 160 -4.18 -15.16 -0.78
N GLY A 161 -4.36 -15.75 0.40
CA GLY A 161 -5.14 -16.96 0.64
C GLY A 161 -4.29 -18.22 0.72
N GLN A 162 -4.92 -19.29 1.23
CA GLN A 162 -4.27 -20.56 1.53
C GLN A 162 -3.64 -21.21 0.28
N ASP A 163 -4.35 -21.21 -0.85
CA ASP A 163 -3.84 -21.79 -2.09
C ASP A 163 -2.56 -21.10 -2.59
N PHE A 164 -2.47 -19.78 -2.40
CA PHE A 164 -1.28 -19.02 -2.77
C PHE A 164 -0.13 -19.31 -1.79
N TYR A 165 -0.44 -19.38 -0.51
CA TYR A 165 0.51 -19.74 0.55
C TYR A 165 1.13 -21.12 0.29
N ASP A 166 0.31 -22.15 0.05
CA ASP A 166 0.77 -23.52 -0.14
C ASP A 166 1.73 -23.64 -1.35
N LYS A 167 1.50 -22.83 -2.37
CA LYS A 167 2.31 -22.84 -3.61
C LYS A 167 3.59 -22.02 -3.52
N ASN A 168 3.61 -20.93 -2.77
CA ASN A 168 4.67 -19.93 -2.91
C ASN A 168 5.44 -19.64 -1.61
N ASP A 169 4.90 -19.93 -0.41
CA ASP A 169 5.52 -19.51 0.85
C ASP A 169 6.85 -20.22 1.13
N HIS A 170 7.02 -21.41 0.57
CA HIS A 170 8.25 -22.19 0.72
C HIS A 170 9.50 -21.47 0.20
N GLU A 171 9.37 -20.56 -0.78
CA GLU A 171 10.47 -19.77 -1.33
C GLU A 171 11.03 -18.78 -0.31
N TYR A 172 10.24 -18.39 0.71
CA TYR A 172 10.61 -17.38 1.70
C TYR A 172 11.00 -17.96 3.06
N ARG A 173 10.98 -19.29 3.24
CA ARG A 173 11.30 -19.95 4.53
C ARG A 173 12.66 -19.55 5.07
N GLU A 174 13.69 -19.55 4.22
CA GLU A 174 15.03 -19.14 4.65
C GLU A 174 15.06 -17.68 5.15
N LEU A 175 14.32 -16.80 4.50
CA LEU A 175 14.19 -15.40 4.90
C LEU A 175 13.50 -15.25 6.26
N TYR A 176 12.46 -16.03 6.51
CA TYR A 176 11.79 -16.07 7.81
C TYR A 176 12.69 -16.63 8.91
N GLU A 177 13.48 -17.66 8.61
CA GLU A 177 14.46 -18.19 9.57
C GLU A 177 15.60 -17.19 9.85
N GLN A 178 16.00 -16.39 8.86
CA GLN A 178 16.93 -15.28 9.08
C GLN A 178 16.32 -14.23 10.02
N ALA A 179 15.05 -13.86 9.82
CA ALA A 179 14.35 -12.93 10.70
C ALA A 179 14.34 -13.41 12.16
N LYS A 180 14.02 -14.69 12.40
CA LYS A 180 13.97 -15.31 13.74
C LYS A 180 15.35 -15.36 14.45
N LYS A 181 16.45 -15.33 13.70
CA LYS A 181 17.81 -15.37 14.26
C LYS A 181 18.32 -14.02 14.74
N LEU A 182 17.72 -12.92 14.29
CA LEU A 182 18.15 -11.58 14.68
C LEU A 182 17.57 -11.22 16.05
N PRO A 183 18.41 -10.80 17.02
CA PRO A 183 17.97 -10.58 18.40
C PRO A 183 16.99 -9.39 18.55
N ASN A 184 16.99 -8.46 17.60
CA ASN A 184 16.14 -7.28 17.57
C ASN A 184 14.98 -7.40 16.56
N VAL A 185 14.65 -8.62 16.10
CA VAL A 185 13.57 -8.89 15.15
C VAL A 185 12.62 -9.97 15.69
N ASN A 186 11.33 -9.69 15.69
CA ASN A 186 10.26 -10.62 16.02
C ASN A 186 9.52 -10.99 14.74
N TYR A 187 9.70 -12.20 14.23
CA TYR A 187 8.92 -12.70 13.11
C TYR A 187 7.57 -13.23 13.61
N ILE A 188 6.49 -12.55 13.22
CA ILE A 188 5.12 -12.85 13.67
C ILE A 188 4.32 -13.60 12.58
N GLY A 189 4.65 -13.38 11.31
CA GLY A 189 3.93 -13.96 10.17
C GLY A 189 2.59 -13.27 9.89
N TYR A 190 1.67 -13.99 9.25
CA TYR A 190 0.38 -13.44 8.84
C TYR A 190 -0.49 -13.01 10.03
N LYS A 191 -1.10 -11.85 9.89
CA LYS A 191 -2.25 -11.40 10.68
C LYS A 191 -3.27 -10.73 9.76
N PRO A 192 -4.59 -10.84 10.07
CA PRO A 192 -5.62 -10.13 9.32
C PRO A 192 -5.36 -8.62 9.30
N ASN A 193 -5.69 -7.96 8.20
CA ASN A 193 -5.47 -6.52 8.04
C ASN A 193 -6.10 -5.69 9.19
N GLN A 194 -7.30 -6.06 9.67
CA GLN A 194 -7.92 -5.37 10.79
C GLN A 194 -7.10 -5.48 12.08
N TYR A 195 -6.51 -6.65 12.36
CA TYR A 195 -5.61 -6.82 13.50
C TYR A 195 -4.41 -5.88 13.40
N ILE A 196 -3.80 -5.78 12.23
CA ILE A 196 -2.67 -4.87 12.01
C ILE A 196 -3.09 -3.43 12.29
N LYS A 197 -4.19 -2.97 11.69
CA LYS A 197 -4.71 -1.60 11.89
C LYS A 197 -5.00 -1.27 13.35
N ASP A 198 -5.63 -2.18 14.08
CA ASP A 198 -5.97 -1.99 15.50
C ASP A 198 -4.71 -1.91 16.39
N ASN A 199 -3.58 -2.46 15.92
CA ASN A 199 -2.33 -2.52 16.65
C ASN A 199 -1.29 -1.49 16.20
N LEU A 200 -1.48 -0.75 15.11
CA LEU A 200 -0.54 0.29 14.65
C LEU A 200 -0.21 1.30 15.75
N LYS A 201 -1.17 1.64 16.58
CA LYS A 201 -1.00 2.56 17.74
C LYS A 201 0.04 2.11 18.77
N ASN A 202 0.48 0.86 18.72
CA ASN A 202 1.49 0.29 19.64
C ASN A 202 2.91 0.39 19.08
N TYR A 203 3.08 0.98 17.88
CA TYR A 203 4.36 1.16 17.19
C TYR A 203 4.78 2.62 17.18
N HIS A 204 6.06 2.85 16.91
CA HIS A 204 6.67 4.18 16.82
C HIS A 204 7.16 4.49 15.41
N MET A 205 7.56 3.45 14.67
CA MET A 205 8.14 3.59 13.35
C MET A 205 7.57 2.56 12.37
N TYR A 206 7.51 2.94 11.12
CA TYR A 206 7.27 2.05 9.98
C TYR A 206 8.48 2.13 9.06
N ALA A 207 9.07 0.99 8.69
CA ALA A 207 10.21 0.92 7.79
C ALA A 207 9.92 0.01 6.60
N TYR A 208 10.03 0.56 5.39
CA TYR A 208 9.74 -0.18 4.16
C TYR A 208 10.75 0.15 3.06
N PRO A 209 11.85 -0.62 2.96
CA PRO A 209 12.78 -0.57 1.83
C PRO A 209 12.20 -1.35 0.66
N SER A 210 11.39 -0.69 -0.16
CA SER A 210 10.71 -1.36 -1.27
C SER A 210 11.70 -1.75 -2.37
N ILE A 211 11.66 -3.03 -2.78
CA ILE A 211 12.29 -3.50 -4.02
C ILE A 211 11.24 -3.83 -5.10
N PHE A 212 10.00 -3.43 -4.83
CA PHE A 212 8.85 -3.53 -5.71
C PHE A 212 8.41 -2.12 -6.12
N GLU A 213 8.19 -1.89 -7.40
CA GLU A 213 7.75 -0.59 -7.92
C GLU A 213 6.28 -0.35 -7.54
N GLU A 214 6.07 0.30 -6.39
CA GLU A 214 4.73 0.49 -5.82
C GLU A 214 3.84 1.35 -6.72
N THR A 215 2.60 0.92 -6.90
CA THR A 215 1.57 1.69 -7.59
C THR A 215 0.80 2.61 -6.65
N PHE A 216 0.72 2.24 -5.38
CA PHE A 216 0.16 3.00 -4.26
C PHE A 216 0.35 2.19 -2.97
N CYS A 217 0.98 2.72 -1.97
CA CYS A 217 1.29 1.98 -0.75
C CYS A 217 0.27 2.25 0.37
N ILE A 218 -0.74 1.36 0.51
CA ILE A 218 -1.77 1.48 1.55
C ILE A 218 -1.14 1.34 2.95
N SER A 219 -0.19 0.43 3.13
CA SER A 219 0.48 0.21 4.41
C SER A 219 1.28 1.43 4.89
N LEU A 220 1.91 2.18 3.97
CA LEU A 220 2.53 3.47 4.29
C LEU A 220 1.48 4.47 4.75
N LEU A 221 0.37 4.57 4.03
CA LEU A 221 -0.69 5.51 4.36
C LEU A 221 -1.35 5.21 5.72
N GLU A 222 -1.55 3.93 6.03
CA GLU A 222 -2.05 3.48 7.34
C GLU A 222 -1.06 3.81 8.47
N ALA A 223 0.24 3.60 8.23
CA ALA A 223 1.30 3.96 9.19
C ALA A 223 1.37 5.48 9.42
N MET A 224 1.26 6.27 8.35
CA MET A 224 1.18 7.73 8.43
C MET A 224 -0.04 8.19 9.25
N ALA A 225 -1.21 7.59 8.99
CA ALA A 225 -2.45 7.88 9.72
C ALA A 225 -2.33 7.55 11.21
N ALA A 226 -1.62 6.46 11.55
CA ALA A 226 -1.30 6.11 12.93
C ALA A 226 -0.27 7.05 13.59
N GLY A 227 0.33 7.98 12.84
CA GLY A 227 1.35 8.90 13.35
C GLY A 227 2.69 8.23 13.61
N LEU A 228 3.03 7.17 12.87
CA LEU A 228 4.33 6.51 12.97
C LEU A 228 5.40 7.30 12.19
N TYR A 229 6.63 7.29 12.68
CA TYR A 229 7.76 7.81 11.93
C TYR A 229 8.04 6.87 10.74
N CYS A 230 7.73 7.31 9.53
CA CYS A 230 7.84 6.50 8.33
C CYS A 230 9.19 6.68 7.66
N ILE A 231 9.89 5.57 7.41
CA ILE A 231 11.14 5.51 6.64
C ILE A 231 10.88 4.63 5.42
N VAL A 232 10.90 5.22 4.23
CA VAL A 232 10.64 4.52 2.97
C VAL A 232 11.63 5.00 1.91
N ASP A 233 11.76 4.26 0.81
CA ASP A 233 12.45 4.78 -0.36
C ASP A 233 11.50 5.55 -1.28
N ASP A 234 12.06 6.11 -2.36
CA ASP A 234 11.35 6.90 -3.36
C ASP A 234 10.94 6.05 -4.60
N TYR A 235 10.88 4.72 -4.47
CA TYR A 235 10.63 3.82 -5.58
C TYR A 235 9.13 3.68 -5.91
N GLY A 236 8.79 3.89 -7.18
CA GLY A 236 7.41 3.87 -7.63
C GLY A 236 6.59 5.05 -7.12
N ALA A 237 5.36 4.79 -6.68
CA ALA A 237 4.42 5.79 -6.17
C ALA A 237 4.58 6.10 -4.68
N LEU A 238 5.67 5.68 -4.02
CA LEU A 238 5.86 5.92 -2.58
C LEU A 238 5.91 7.41 -2.25
N TYR A 239 6.60 8.22 -3.07
CA TYR A 239 6.63 9.66 -2.89
C TYR A 239 5.25 10.30 -3.08
N GLU A 240 4.46 9.86 -4.07
CA GLU A 240 3.09 10.36 -4.26
C GLU A 240 2.17 9.99 -3.09
N THR A 241 2.35 8.80 -2.49
CA THR A 241 1.55 8.34 -1.35
C THR A 241 1.91 9.10 -0.08
N GLY A 242 3.21 9.25 0.19
CA GLY A 242 3.73 9.83 1.44
C GLY A 242 3.84 11.34 1.42
N ALA A 243 3.79 11.97 0.23
CA ALA A 243 4.09 13.39 0.04
C ALA A 243 5.44 13.77 0.68
N GLU A 244 5.52 14.84 1.44
CA GLU A 244 6.73 15.36 2.07
C GLU A 244 6.94 14.84 3.52
N PHE A 245 6.12 13.85 3.98
CA PHE A 245 6.13 13.45 5.38
C PHE A 245 7.15 12.37 5.73
N PRO A 246 7.29 11.25 4.99
CA PRO A 246 8.26 10.23 5.33
C PRO A 246 9.72 10.70 5.20
N MET A 247 10.60 10.09 5.97
CA MET A 247 12.02 10.12 5.66
C MET A 247 12.26 9.27 4.41
N TYR A 248 12.63 9.91 3.31
CA TYR A 248 12.93 9.22 2.06
C TYR A 248 14.39 8.82 1.99
N VAL A 249 14.61 7.54 1.76
CA VAL A 249 15.92 6.95 1.45
C VAL A 249 16.01 6.80 -0.06
N PRO A 250 16.99 7.43 -0.74
CA PRO A 250 17.11 7.26 -2.19
C PRO A 250 17.26 5.79 -2.57
N TYR A 251 16.36 5.32 -3.46
CA TYR A 251 16.35 3.93 -3.92
C TYR A 251 17.69 3.54 -4.52
N ASP A 252 18.08 2.29 -4.30
CA ASP A 252 19.31 1.73 -4.83
C ASP A 252 19.08 0.29 -5.28
N LYS A 253 19.40 0.00 -6.54
CA LYS A 253 19.34 -1.38 -7.07
C LYS A 253 20.27 -2.34 -6.35
N ASN A 254 21.34 -1.82 -5.74
CA ASN A 254 22.19 -2.59 -4.87
C ASN A 254 21.51 -2.71 -3.49
N HIS A 255 20.86 -3.84 -3.24
CA HIS A 255 20.11 -4.08 -2.00
C HIS A 255 20.98 -3.99 -0.75
N ARG A 256 22.28 -4.26 -0.82
CA ARG A 256 23.20 -4.07 0.31
C ARG A 256 23.40 -2.59 0.62
N ALA A 257 23.58 -1.76 -0.41
CA ALA A 257 23.68 -0.32 -0.24
C ALA A 257 22.36 0.27 0.29
N LEU A 258 21.21 -0.21 -0.23
CA LEU A 258 19.90 0.19 0.25
C LEU A 258 19.72 -0.18 1.74
N ALA A 259 20.09 -1.39 2.15
CA ALA A 259 20.07 -1.83 3.55
C ALA A 259 20.94 -0.93 4.46
N GLN A 260 22.12 -0.52 4.00
CA GLN A 260 23.00 0.40 4.74
C GLN A 260 22.34 1.77 4.95
N LYS A 261 21.73 2.32 3.90
CA LYS A 261 21.01 3.60 3.98
C LYS A 261 19.83 3.52 4.96
N PHE A 262 19.03 2.45 4.90
CA PHE A 262 17.92 2.22 5.83
C PHE A 262 18.40 2.02 7.26
N GLY A 263 19.47 1.22 7.48
CA GLY A 263 20.05 1.02 8.80
C GLY A 263 20.51 2.35 9.43
N PHE A 264 21.16 3.19 8.64
CA PHE A 264 21.52 4.55 9.06
C PHE A 264 20.29 5.41 9.39
N GLY A 265 19.26 5.41 8.52
CA GLY A 265 18.03 6.16 8.73
C GLY A 265 17.29 5.73 10.00
N ILE A 266 17.16 4.42 10.25
CA ILE A 266 16.55 3.86 11.46
C ILE A 266 17.33 4.29 12.70
N GLU A 267 18.65 4.15 12.67
CA GLU A 267 19.53 4.55 13.78
C GLU A 267 19.36 6.04 14.11
N GLN A 268 19.41 6.93 13.09
CA GLN A 268 19.24 8.37 13.28
C GLN A 268 17.85 8.72 13.83
N ALA A 269 16.78 8.15 13.26
CA ALA A 269 15.43 8.39 13.71
C ALA A 269 15.24 7.95 15.18
N SER A 270 15.85 6.83 15.59
CA SER A 270 15.73 6.31 16.94
C SER A 270 16.26 7.26 18.03
N HIS A 271 17.14 8.20 17.67
CA HIS A 271 17.69 9.19 18.59
C HIS A 271 16.92 10.52 18.62
N THR A 272 15.93 10.68 17.75
CA THR A 272 15.20 11.95 17.60
C THR A 272 13.70 11.85 17.86
N LEU A 273 13.18 10.64 18.06
CA LEU A 273 11.72 10.40 18.22
C LEU A 273 11.08 11.15 19.40
N ASP A 274 11.82 11.47 20.45
CA ASP A 274 11.34 12.19 21.65
C ASP A 274 11.30 13.72 21.45
N GLN A 275 11.76 14.22 20.29
CA GLN A 275 11.81 15.67 20.04
C GLN A 275 10.41 16.19 19.72
N LYS A 276 10.06 17.33 20.31
CA LYS A 276 8.77 18.00 20.09
C LYS A 276 8.48 18.25 18.59
N GLN A 277 9.49 18.66 17.83
CA GLN A 277 9.36 18.94 16.39
C GLN A 277 8.95 17.67 15.62
N ILE A 278 9.48 16.50 16.02
CA ILE A 278 9.08 15.21 15.44
C ILE A 278 7.63 14.91 15.79
N HIS A 279 7.22 15.09 17.04
CA HIS A 279 5.82 14.88 17.43
C HIS A 279 4.85 15.78 16.64
N ASP A 280 5.16 17.08 16.52
CA ASP A 280 4.37 18.04 15.74
C ASP A 280 4.30 17.66 14.24
N HIS A 281 5.40 17.14 13.68
CA HIS A 281 5.46 16.64 12.31
C HIS A 281 4.58 15.39 12.13
N LEU A 282 4.65 14.40 13.04
CA LEU A 282 3.84 13.19 12.99
C LEU A 282 2.34 13.49 13.19
N ASP A 283 2.00 14.51 13.98
CA ASP A 283 0.64 15.01 14.10
C ASP A 283 0.12 15.57 12.78
N SER A 284 0.93 16.37 12.11
CA SER A 284 0.61 16.93 10.80
C SER A 284 0.47 15.84 9.73
N GLN A 285 1.37 14.85 9.74
CA GLN A 285 1.33 13.67 8.87
C GLN A 285 0.03 12.87 9.06
N SER A 286 -0.34 12.57 10.31
CA SER A 286 -1.56 11.83 10.64
C SER A 286 -2.80 12.59 10.18
N ASN A 287 -2.85 13.90 10.42
CA ASN A 287 -3.94 14.75 9.96
C ASN A 287 -4.04 14.77 8.43
N TYR A 288 -2.90 14.89 7.72
CA TYR A 288 -2.87 14.83 6.26
C TYR A 288 -3.49 13.52 5.76
N ALA A 289 -3.05 12.37 6.28
CA ALA A 289 -3.57 11.06 5.86
C ALA A 289 -5.09 10.97 6.10
N HIS A 290 -5.58 11.36 7.27
CA HIS A 290 -7.01 11.31 7.59
C HIS A 290 -7.86 12.33 6.81
N ILE A 291 -7.34 13.50 6.48
CA ILE A 291 -8.10 14.52 5.74
C ILE A 291 -8.18 14.16 4.25
N TYR A 292 -7.08 13.74 3.66
CA TYR A 292 -7.01 13.58 2.20
C TYR A 292 -7.37 12.18 1.71
N TYR A 293 -7.21 11.12 2.54
CA TYR A 293 -7.36 9.74 2.13
C TYR A 293 -8.45 8.96 2.89
N ASN A 294 -9.29 9.63 3.68
CA ASN A 294 -10.42 8.93 4.28
C ASN A 294 -11.44 8.49 3.22
N TRP A 295 -12.04 7.32 3.46
CA TRP A 295 -12.98 6.75 2.49
C TRP A 295 -14.23 7.59 2.24
N ASN A 296 -14.67 8.45 3.16
CA ASN A 296 -15.79 9.37 2.88
C ASN A 296 -15.43 10.33 1.74
N LYS A 297 -14.20 10.87 1.74
CA LYS A 297 -13.72 11.77 0.68
C LYS A 297 -13.49 11.01 -0.64
N ILE A 298 -12.89 9.82 -0.59
CA ILE A 298 -12.67 8.99 -1.78
C ILE A 298 -14.00 8.56 -2.38
N ALA A 299 -14.99 8.21 -1.57
CA ALA A 299 -16.34 7.86 -2.01
C ALA A 299 -17.07 9.05 -2.69
N MET A 300 -16.83 10.27 -2.25
CA MET A 300 -17.35 11.46 -2.95
C MET A 300 -16.77 11.59 -4.36
N GLN A 301 -15.47 11.33 -4.54
CA GLN A 301 -14.82 11.33 -5.85
C GLN A 301 -15.41 10.24 -6.75
N TRP A 302 -15.53 9.02 -6.24
CA TRP A 302 -16.19 7.92 -6.95
C TRP A 302 -17.63 8.24 -7.31
N THR A 303 -18.42 8.77 -6.38
CA THR A 303 -19.82 9.16 -6.61
C THR A 303 -19.94 10.18 -7.74
N THR A 304 -19.10 11.22 -7.72
CA THR A 304 -19.08 12.26 -8.77
C THR A 304 -18.70 11.66 -10.13
N PHE A 305 -17.66 10.83 -10.15
CA PHE A 305 -17.19 10.15 -11.35
C PHE A 305 -18.30 9.25 -11.94
N LEU A 306 -18.88 8.37 -11.13
CA LEU A 306 -19.92 7.42 -11.57
C LEU A 306 -21.16 8.13 -12.10
N LYS A 307 -21.62 9.20 -11.45
CA LYS A 307 -22.74 10.03 -11.96
C LYS A 307 -22.41 10.62 -13.34
N GLY A 308 -21.18 11.10 -13.54
CA GLY A 308 -20.71 11.60 -14.83
C GLY A 308 -20.74 10.53 -15.91
N VAL A 309 -20.20 9.34 -15.61
CA VAL A 309 -20.14 8.20 -16.54
C VAL A 309 -21.53 7.71 -16.94
N ILE A 310 -22.45 7.57 -15.98
CA ILE A 310 -23.82 7.11 -16.22
C ILE A 310 -24.57 8.11 -17.10
N ASN A 311 -24.49 9.41 -16.78
CA ASN A 311 -25.16 10.47 -17.55
C ASN A 311 -24.60 10.59 -18.98
N ALA A 312 -23.31 10.36 -19.19
CA ALA A 312 -22.72 10.41 -20.53
C ALA A 312 -23.20 9.26 -21.44
N LYS A 313 -23.50 8.09 -20.89
CA LYS A 313 -23.98 6.93 -21.64
C LYS A 313 -25.50 6.98 -21.92
N SER A 314 -26.22 7.81 -21.18
CA SER A 314 -27.70 8.01 -21.36
C SER A 314 -28.05 9.01 -22.46
N LYS A 315 -27.05 9.70 -23.01
CA LYS A 315 -27.17 10.63 -24.15
C LYS A 315 -26.75 9.95 -25.45
#